data_610f4679a2ca96dfe553a3fc5db1b86d
#
_entry.id   610f4679a2ca96dfe553a3fc5db1b86d
#
_cell.length_a   1.000
_cell.length_b   1.000
_cell.length_c   1.000
_cell.angle_alpha   90.00
_cell.angle_beta   90.00
_cell.angle_gamma   90.00
#
_symmetry.space_group_name_H-M   'P 1'
#
loop_
_entity.id
_entity.type
_entity.pdbx_description
1 polymer ?
#
loop_
_entity_poly.entity_id
_entity_poly.type
_entity_poly.pdbx_seq_one_letter_code
_entity_poly.pdbx_strand_id
1 'polypeptide(L)'
;MKRRMTAVLAIGAVLGMTGCGNFPEIMDETVATTQAAQETTSSAESGPPKEEAETVAPFPDSTEDTVLEEPEGLKLIIATDIHYLASELTDRGTGFVHSMEHGDGKVTNYIWEITDAFVEEVLNERPDAVILSGDLSYNGEKASHIELAEKLSKIEDAGIPVLVIPGNHDINNNSAARMEDGQRYPAEKTSPEEFEQIYLAMGYDDAVSRDPNSLSYMYQISDSTRL
;
A
#
# COMPACT_ATOMS: atom_id res chain seq x y z
N MET A 1 -13.67 14.25 -28.66
CA MET A 1 -13.69 12.82 -28.31
C MET A 1 -13.30 12.72 -26.83
N LYS A 2 -14.13 12.15 -25.98
CA LYS A 2 -13.82 12.01 -24.55
C LYS A 2 -12.96 10.75 -24.39
N ARG A 3 -11.66 10.91 -24.12
CA ARG A 3 -10.77 9.81 -23.75
C ARG A 3 -11.21 9.28 -22.37
N ARG A 4 -11.43 7.99 -22.27
CA ARG A 4 -11.71 7.33 -21.00
C ARG A 4 -10.37 6.86 -20.43
N MET A 5 -10.07 7.27 -19.20
CA MET A 5 -8.98 6.69 -18.44
C MET A 5 -9.45 5.33 -17.91
N THR A 6 -8.71 4.29 -18.18
CA THR A 6 -8.89 2.98 -17.55
C THR A 6 -7.83 2.89 -16.46
N ALA A 7 -8.27 2.93 -15.21
CA ALA A 7 -7.39 2.70 -14.08
C ALA A 7 -7.47 1.22 -13.72
N VAL A 8 -6.34 0.53 -13.74
CA VAL A 8 -6.20 -0.80 -13.15
C VAL A 8 -5.67 -0.59 -11.74
N LEU A 9 -6.47 -0.93 -10.76
CA LEU A 9 -6.10 -0.84 -9.35
C LEU A 9 -5.33 -2.10 -8.98
N ALA A 10 -4.03 -2.03 -8.84
CA ALA A 10 -3.26 -3.10 -8.20
C ALA A 10 -3.51 -3.01 -6.70
N ILE A 11 -4.18 -4.01 -6.17
CA ILE A 11 -4.72 -4.02 -4.81
C ILE A 11 -3.60 -4.34 -3.82
N GLY A 12 -3.14 -3.32 -3.12
CA GLY A 12 -2.77 -3.53 -1.74
C GLY A 12 -4.06 -3.55 -0.92
N ALA A 13 -4.55 -4.72 -0.53
CA ALA A 13 -5.75 -4.81 0.29
C ALA A 13 -5.44 -4.30 1.69
N VAL A 14 -5.68 -3.03 1.93
CA VAL A 14 -5.75 -2.48 3.28
C VAL A 14 -7.10 -1.80 3.43
N LEU A 15 -7.97 -2.44 4.17
CA LEU A 15 -9.12 -1.75 4.75
C LEU A 15 -8.58 -0.73 5.76
N GLY A 16 -8.42 0.51 5.30
CA GLY A 16 -8.04 1.62 6.15
C GLY A 16 -9.14 1.94 7.13
N MET A 17 -8.91 1.72 8.40
CA MET A 17 -9.60 2.46 9.45
C MET A 17 -8.66 3.55 9.95
N THR A 18 -9.03 4.79 9.65
CA THR A 18 -8.42 5.99 10.19
C THR A 18 -8.52 5.97 11.72
N GLY A 19 -7.39 5.88 12.37
CA GLY A 19 -7.28 6.03 13.82
C GLY A 19 -5.91 6.55 14.18
N CYS A 20 -5.73 7.89 14.23
CA CYS A 20 -4.66 8.49 15.00
C CYS A 20 -4.93 8.18 16.47
N GLY A 21 -4.40 7.07 16.97
CA GLY A 21 -4.46 6.69 18.38
C GLY A 21 -3.07 6.83 18.99
N ASN A 22 -2.93 7.76 19.93
CA ASN A 22 -1.80 7.81 20.86
C ASN A 22 -1.67 6.45 21.56
N PHE A 23 -0.50 5.84 21.44
CA PHE A 23 -0.15 4.67 22.24
C PHE A 23 0.08 5.12 23.69
N PRO A 24 -0.59 4.51 24.69
CA PRO A 24 -0.22 4.68 26.09
C PRO A 24 1.01 3.86 26.41
N GLU A 25 1.91 4.46 27.19
CA GLU A 25 3.00 3.77 27.89
C GLU A 25 2.44 2.61 28.71
N ILE A 26 3.07 1.44 28.57
CA ILE A 26 2.75 0.26 29.37
C ILE A 26 3.30 0.49 30.77
N MET A 27 2.43 0.85 31.70
CA MET A 27 2.68 0.70 33.13
C MET A 27 2.15 -0.67 33.56
N ASP A 28 3.04 -1.42 34.13
CA ASP A 28 2.83 -2.68 34.84
C ASP A 28 1.92 -2.49 36.07
N GLU A 29 0.78 -3.18 36.15
CA GLU A 29 0.13 -3.46 37.44
C GLU A 29 -0.81 -4.68 37.41
N THR A 30 -0.36 -5.71 38.09
CA THR A 30 -1.07 -6.67 38.99
C THR A 30 -2.59 -6.92 38.83
N VAL A 31 -2.84 -8.18 38.57
CA VAL A 31 -3.95 -9.07 38.96
C VAL A 31 -4.93 -8.55 40.02
N ALA A 32 -6.22 -8.56 39.70
CA ALA A 32 -7.29 -8.79 40.65
C ALA A 32 -8.46 -9.54 40.02
N THR A 33 -8.66 -10.74 40.48
CA THR A 33 -9.78 -11.65 40.25
C THR A 33 -11.06 -11.11 40.88
N THR A 34 -12.19 -11.09 40.17
CA THR A 34 -13.51 -11.18 40.85
C THR A 34 -14.51 -11.94 39.96
N GLN A 35 -15.09 -12.98 40.54
CA GLN A 35 -16.13 -13.86 40.04
C GLN A 35 -17.54 -13.28 40.21
N ALA A 36 -18.47 -13.92 39.44
CA ALA A 36 -19.93 -14.07 39.64
C ALA A 36 -20.80 -12.90 39.14
N ALA A 37 -21.91 -13.14 38.44
CA ALA A 37 -22.95 -14.12 38.63
C ALA A 37 -23.78 -14.35 37.35
N GLN A 38 -24.34 -15.55 37.26
CA GLN A 38 -25.38 -15.97 36.32
C GLN A 38 -26.71 -15.27 36.58
N GLU A 39 -27.52 -15.01 35.55
CA GLU A 39 -28.96 -15.26 35.63
C GLU A 39 -29.57 -15.55 34.25
N THR A 40 -30.36 -16.58 34.25
CA THR A 40 -31.17 -17.22 33.22
C THR A 40 -32.50 -16.50 33.01
N THR A 41 -33.00 -16.51 31.75
CA THR A 41 -34.41 -16.81 31.38
C THR A 41 -34.57 -16.73 29.85
N SER A 42 -34.89 -17.85 29.25
CA SER A 42 -36.15 -18.39 28.76
C SER A 42 -36.70 -17.86 27.44
N SER A 43 -36.58 -18.73 26.43
CA SER A 43 -37.49 -19.15 25.36
C SER A 43 -38.36 -18.13 24.57
N ALA A 44 -38.15 -18.14 23.26
CA ALA A 44 -39.27 -18.35 22.31
C ALA A 44 -38.75 -18.78 20.93
N GLU A 45 -39.14 -19.94 20.49
CA GLU A 45 -39.03 -20.49 19.15
C GLU A 45 -39.87 -19.65 18.17
N SER A 46 -39.27 -19.26 17.05
CA SER A 46 -40.00 -19.05 15.81
C SER A 46 -39.08 -19.47 14.64
N GLY A 47 -39.50 -20.53 13.98
CA GLY A 47 -38.78 -21.10 12.84
C GLY A 47 -38.76 -20.16 11.61
N PRO A 48 -37.80 -20.34 10.71
CA PRO A 48 -37.68 -19.51 9.53
C PRO A 48 -38.75 -19.88 8.50
N PRO A 49 -39.23 -18.88 7.70
CA PRO A 49 -40.15 -19.13 6.60
C PRO A 49 -39.44 -19.93 5.50
N LYS A 50 -40.19 -20.86 4.90
CA LYS A 50 -39.75 -21.65 3.75
C LYS A 50 -39.62 -20.71 2.56
N GLU A 51 -38.42 -20.57 2.06
CA GLU A 51 -38.11 -19.91 0.80
C GLU A 51 -38.45 -20.85 -0.35
N GLU A 52 -39.39 -20.45 -1.18
CA GLU A 52 -39.73 -21.18 -2.43
C GLU A 52 -38.55 -20.99 -3.40
N ALA A 53 -38.05 -22.11 -3.91
CA ALA A 53 -36.99 -22.14 -4.89
C ALA A 53 -37.49 -21.55 -6.22
N GLU A 54 -37.12 -20.32 -6.52
CA GLU A 54 -37.22 -19.79 -7.88
C GLU A 54 -36.26 -20.53 -8.80
N THR A 55 -36.82 -21.15 -9.80
CA THR A 55 -36.09 -21.82 -10.89
C THR A 55 -35.42 -20.75 -11.74
N VAL A 56 -34.13 -20.56 -11.51
CA VAL A 56 -33.29 -19.67 -12.35
C VAL A 56 -33.14 -20.36 -13.72
N ALA A 57 -33.61 -19.68 -14.76
CA ALA A 57 -33.43 -20.10 -16.15
C ALA A 57 -31.91 -20.17 -16.49
N PRO A 58 -31.45 -21.13 -17.28
CA PRO A 58 -30.04 -21.22 -17.66
C PRO A 58 -29.63 -20.00 -18.47
N PHE A 59 -28.50 -19.41 -18.10
CA PHE A 59 -27.86 -18.33 -18.86
C PHE A 59 -27.58 -18.81 -20.29
N PRO A 60 -27.84 -18.01 -21.33
CA PRO A 60 -27.47 -18.38 -22.68
C PRO A 60 -25.94 -18.49 -22.77
N ASP A 61 -25.49 -19.63 -23.23
CA ASP A 61 -24.10 -19.89 -23.60
C ASP A 61 -23.75 -19.07 -24.84
N SER A 62 -23.32 -17.83 -24.65
CA SER A 62 -22.79 -16.97 -25.70
C SER A 62 -21.27 -17.06 -25.70
N THR A 63 -20.74 -18.14 -26.26
CA THR A 63 -19.37 -18.20 -26.73
C THR A 63 -19.26 -17.44 -28.06
N GLU A 64 -19.42 -16.14 -28.04
CA GLU A 64 -18.80 -15.26 -29.02
C GLU A 64 -17.56 -14.70 -28.34
N ASP A 65 -16.38 -15.19 -28.73
CA ASP A 65 -15.10 -14.53 -28.51
C ASP A 65 -15.14 -13.17 -29.23
N THR A 66 -15.83 -12.22 -28.62
CA THR A 66 -15.67 -10.82 -28.98
C THR A 66 -14.26 -10.47 -28.50
N VAL A 67 -13.31 -10.42 -29.41
CA VAL A 67 -12.04 -9.72 -29.22
C VAL A 67 -12.44 -8.30 -28.85
N LEU A 68 -12.45 -7.99 -27.54
CA LEU A 68 -12.61 -6.63 -27.07
C LEU A 68 -11.38 -5.88 -27.57
N GLU A 69 -11.55 -5.01 -28.58
CA GLU A 69 -10.50 -4.07 -28.93
C GLU A 69 -10.11 -3.33 -27.65
N GLU A 70 -8.85 -3.41 -27.24
CA GLU A 70 -8.28 -2.66 -26.12
C GLU A 70 -8.67 -1.18 -26.31
N PRO A 71 -9.25 -0.52 -25.30
CA PRO A 71 -9.65 0.86 -25.44
C PRO A 71 -8.43 1.73 -25.75
N GLU A 72 -8.47 2.55 -26.80
CA GLU A 72 -7.48 3.60 -27.09
C GLU A 72 -7.43 4.58 -25.89
N GLY A 73 -6.64 4.29 -24.88
CA GLY A 73 -6.52 5.09 -23.66
C GLY A 73 -5.18 4.84 -22.97
N LEU A 74 -4.81 5.73 -22.04
CA LEU A 74 -3.64 5.51 -21.20
C LEU A 74 -3.95 4.42 -20.16
N LYS A 75 -3.04 3.46 -20.04
CA LYS A 75 -3.04 2.43 -19.01
C LYS A 75 -2.15 2.89 -17.86
N LEU A 76 -2.73 3.16 -16.72
CA LEU A 76 -2.01 3.58 -15.51
C LEU A 76 -2.19 2.55 -14.43
N ILE A 77 -1.10 2.20 -13.75
CA ILE A 77 -1.15 1.43 -12.51
C ILE A 77 -0.94 2.42 -11.37
N ILE A 78 -1.84 2.39 -10.39
CA ILE A 78 -1.79 3.26 -9.21
C ILE A 78 -1.70 2.37 -7.99
N ALA A 79 -0.68 2.60 -7.15
CA ALA A 79 -0.51 1.95 -5.86
C ALA A 79 -0.28 3.00 -4.77
N THR A 80 -0.67 2.66 -3.55
CA THR A 80 -0.52 3.51 -2.36
C THR A 80 -0.27 2.63 -1.14
N ASP A 81 0.20 3.21 -0.05
CA ASP A 81 0.32 2.53 1.24
C ASP A 81 1.16 1.23 1.18
N ILE A 82 2.29 1.28 0.48
CA ILE A 82 3.21 0.14 0.37
C ILE A 82 3.79 -0.20 1.75
N HIS A 83 4.10 0.82 2.56
CA HIS A 83 4.70 0.66 3.89
C HIS A 83 5.92 -0.26 3.90
N TYR A 84 6.83 -0.04 2.95
CA TYR A 84 8.05 -0.83 2.80
C TYR A 84 8.98 -0.66 3.98
N LEU A 85 9.48 -1.77 4.52
CA LEU A 85 10.52 -1.80 5.53
C LEU A 85 11.78 -2.45 4.93
N ALA A 86 12.92 -1.75 4.96
CA ALA A 86 14.16 -2.29 4.45
C ALA A 86 14.57 -3.57 5.18
N SER A 87 15.18 -4.48 4.43
CA SER A 87 15.57 -5.79 4.93
C SER A 87 16.61 -5.71 6.06
N GLU A 88 17.46 -4.68 6.05
CA GLU A 88 18.47 -4.43 7.07
C GLU A 88 17.89 -3.86 8.39
N LEU A 89 16.66 -3.36 8.37
CA LEU A 89 16.01 -2.77 9.54
C LEU A 89 15.26 -3.78 10.41
N THR A 90 15.37 -5.05 10.10
CA THR A 90 14.75 -6.12 10.90
C THR A 90 15.60 -7.38 10.91
N ASP A 91 15.62 -8.06 12.04
CA ASP A 91 16.18 -9.40 12.20
C ASP A 91 15.27 -10.51 11.63
N ARG A 92 14.05 -10.16 11.19
CA ARG A 92 12.99 -11.09 10.78
C ARG A 92 12.69 -12.17 11.82
N GLY A 93 13.05 -11.93 13.06
CA GLY A 93 12.84 -12.86 14.17
C GLY A 93 11.37 -13.00 14.57
N THR A 94 11.10 -13.94 15.47
CA THR A 94 9.73 -14.20 15.95
C THR A 94 9.09 -12.98 16.60
N GLY A 95 9.89 -12.11 17.24
CA GLY A 95 9.41 -10.87 17.83
C GLY A 95 8.92 -9.87 16.79
N PHE A 96 9.64 -9.74 15.68
CA PHE A 96 9.20 -8.93 14.53
C PHE A 96 7.90 -9.47 13.93
N VAL A 97 7.85 -10.77 13.59
CA VAL A 97 6.65 -11.39 13.01
C VAL A 97 5.45 -11.23 13.93
N HIS A 98 5.61 -11.51 15.23
CA HIS A 98 4.54 -11.33 16.21
C HIS A 98 4.05 -9.86 16.26
N SER A 99 4.97 -8.90 16.22
CA SER A 99 4.63 -7.48 16.23
C SER A 99 3.83 -7.07 14.99
N MET A 100 4.16 -7.62 13.82
CA MET A 100 3.42 -7.34 12.57
C MET A 100 2.04 -8.01 12.57
N GLU A 101 1.93 -9.25 12.99
CA GLU A 101 0.66 -10.00 13.01
C GLU A 101 -0.35 -9.44 14.02
N HIS A 102 0.12 -8.77 15.09
CA HIS A 102 -0.73 -8.19 16.14
C HIS A 102 -0.75 -6.66 16.11
N GLY A 103 -0.20 -6.06 15.08
CA GLY A 103 -0.12 -4.62 14.90
C GLY A 103 -1.36 -4.01 14.23
N ASP A 104 -1.11 -3.04 13.37
CA ASP A 104 -2.13 -2.19 12.74
C ASP A 104 -2.74 -2.78 11.44
N GLY A 105 -2.52 -4.07 11.18
CA GLY A 105 -3.04 -4.78 10.00
C GLY A 105 -2.16 -4.67 8.75
N LYS A 106 -1.00 -4.03 8.84
CA LYS A 106 -0.01 -4.03 7.76
C LYS A 106 0.65 -5.40 7.63
N VAL A 107 0.84 -5.86 6.40
CA VAL A 107 1.47 -7.15 6.10
C VAL A 107 2.98 -7.02 5.86
N THR A 108 3.64 -6.17 6.64
CA THR A 108 5.05 -5.78 6.48
C THR A 108 6.02 -6.97 6.54
N ASN A 109 5.64 -8.06 7.20
CA ASN A 109 6.41 -9.31 7.21
C ASN A 109 6.48 -10.02 5.85
N TYR A 110 5.66 -9.61 4.86
CA TYR A 110 5.65 -10.12 3.49
C TYR A 110 5.95 -9.03 2.46
N ILE A 111 6.35 -7.84 2.89
CA ILE A 111 6.43 -6.67 2.01
C ILE A 111 7.47 -6.82 0.90
N TRP A 112 8.55 -7.56 1.16
CA TRP A 112 9.61 -7.81 0.17
C TRP A 112 9.08 -8.61 -1.01
N GLU A 113 8.38 -9.72 -0.72
CA GLU A 113 7.77 -10.61 -1.72
C GLU A 113 6.61 -9.91 -2.46
N ILE A 114 5.79 -9.15 -1.73
CA ILE A 114 4.69 -8.37 -2.31
C ILE A 114 5.24 -7.31 -3.28
N THR A 115 6.30 -6.59 -2.88
CA THR A 115 6.91 -5.57 -3.74
C THR A 115 7.60 -6.20 -4.95
N ASP A 116 8.27 -7.33 -4.79
CA ASP A 116 8.88 -8.04 -5.93
C ASP A 116 7.80 -8.53 -6.91
N ALA A 117 6.71 -9.11 -6.43
CA ALA A 117 5.56 -9.50 -7.26
C ALA A 117 4.90 -8.30 -7.94
N PHE A 118 4.77 -7.17 -7.26
CA PHE A 118 4.27 -5.93 -7.85
C PHE A 118 5.15 -5.46 -9.01
N VAL A 119 6.48 -5.45 -8.83
CA VAL A 119 7.42 -5.07 -9.91
C VAL A 119 7.28 -6.02 -11.10
N GLU A 120 7.21 -7.34 -10.87
CA GLU A 120 7.00 -8.33 -11.93
C GLU A 120 5.67 -8.13 -12.67
N GLU A 121 4.59 -7.86 -11.96
CA GLU A 121 3.27 -7.57 -12.53
C GLU A 121 3.34 -6.32 -13.45
N VAL A 122 3.93 -5.23 -12.97
CA VAL A 122 4.10 -4.00 -13.76
C VAL A 122 4.90 -4.26 -15.03
N LEU A 123 6.00 -5.02 -14.94
CA LEU A 123 6.83 -5.36 -16.11
C LEU A 123 6.07 -6.21 -17.13
N ASN A 124 5.17 -7.10 -16.69
CA ASN A 124 4.33 -7.92 -17.55
C ASN A 124 3.20 -7.11 -18.19
N GLU A 125 2.54 -6.26 -17.39
CA GLU A 125 1.38 -5.46 -17.80
C GLU A 125 1.75 -4.29 -18.71
N ARG A 126 3.00 -3.79 -18.63
CA ARG A 126 3.55 -2.68 -19.42
C ARG A 126 2.60 -1.48 -19.50
N PRO A 127 2.28 -0.84 -18.36
CA PRO A 127 1.47 0.36 -18.36
C PRO A 127 2.21 1.54 -19.00
N ASP A 128 1.49 2.61 -19.33
CA ASP A 128 2.08 3.88 -19.78
C ASP A 128 2.79 4.62 -18.64
N ALA A 129 2.35 4.43 -17.38
CA ALA A 129 3.06 4.86 -16.18
C ALA A 129 2.56 4.13 -14.93
N VAL A 130 3.40 4.16 -13.89
CA VAL A 130 3.07 3.76 -12.51
C VAL A 130 3.03 4.99 -11.62
N ILE A 131 2.00 5.10 -10.77
CA ILE A 131 1.86 6.20 -9.81
C ILE A 131 1.86 5.60 -8.41
N LEU A 132 2.80 6.05 -7.57
CA LEU A 132 2.88 5.67 -6.16
C LEU A 132 2.50 6.89 -5.32
N SER A 133 1.30 6.87 -4.75
CA SER A 133 0.68 8.04 -4.14
C SER A 133 0.86 8.14 -2.62
N GLY A 134 2.08 7.88 -2.15
CA GLY A 134 2.49 8.08 -0.76
C GLY A 134 2.40 6.85 0.13
N ASP A 135 2.86 7.03 1.37
CA ASP A 135 3.07 6.02 2.40
C ASP A 135 3.90 4.84 1.86
N LEU A 136 5.01 5.21 1.21
CA LEU A 136 5.93 4.28 0.54
C LEU A 136 6.75 3.48 1.54
N SER A 137 7.20 4.14 2.63
CA SER A 137 7.98 3.54 3.70
C SER A 137 7.13 3.19 4.92
N TYR A 138 7.64 2.33 5.79
CA TYR A 138 6.92 1.92 7.00
C TYR A 138 6.69 3.12 7.94
N ASN A 139 7.76 3.87 8.26
CA ASN A 139 7.68 5.11 9.04
C ASN A 139 8.78 6.12 8.67
N GLY A 140 9.09 6.29 7.39
CA GLY A 140 10.05 7.28 6.92
C GLY A 140 11.49 6.88 7.09
N GLU A 141 11.79 5.60 7.28
CA GLU A 141 13.14 5.08 7.37
C GLU A 141 13.89 5.29 6.05
N LYS A 142 15.04 5.97 6.10
CA LYS A 142 15.84 6.28 4.90
C LYS A 142 16.28 5.02 4.15
N ALA A 143 16.69 3.98 4.88
CA ALA A 143 17.03 2.70 4.28
C ALA A 143 15.86 2.07 3.53
N SER A 144 14.63 2.21 4.05
CA SER A 144 13.42 1.71 3.40
C SER A 144 13.17 2.41 2.06
N HIS A 145 13.34 3.73 1.99
CA HIS A 145 13.21 4.47 0.74
C HIS A 145 14.29 4.08 -0.27
N ILE A 146 15.53 3.90 0.17
CA ILE A 146 16.64 3.51 -0.72
C ILE A 146 16.39 2.11 -1.32
N GLU A 147 16.07 1.11 -0.48
CA GLU A 147 15.84 -0.26 -0.95
C GLU A 147 14.61 -0.35 -1.85
N LEU A 148 13.52 0.40 -1.53
CA LEU A 148 12.35 0.46 -2.40
C LEU A 148 12.67 1.11 -3.74
N ALA A 149 13.40 2.24 -3.76
CA ALA A 149 13.81 2.89 -5.00
C ALA A 149 14.65 1.97 -5.89
N GLU A 150 15.56 1.18 -5.31
CA GLU A 150 16.33 0.16 -6.04
C GLU A 150 15.43 -0.92 -6.67
N LYS A 151 14.35 -1.33 -6.00
CA LYS A 151 13.38 -2.27 -6.58
C LYS A 151 12.59 -1.64 -7.73
N LEU A 152 12.14 -0.40 -7.55
CA LEU A 152 11.36 0.34 -8.55
C LEU A 152 12.17 0.76 -9.78
N SER A 153 13.50 0.93 -9.64
CA SER A 153 14.37 1.27 -10.78
C SER A 153 14.31 0.24 -11.90
N LYS A 154 13.97 -1.02 -11.61
CA LYS A 154 13.77 -2.05 -12.63
C LYS A 154 12.62 -1.72 -13.58
N ILE A 155 11.59 -1.00 -13.10
CA ILE A 155 10.45 -0.54 -13.89
C ILE A 155 10.91 0.61 -14.80
N GLU A 156 11.66 1.58 -14.26
CA GLU A 156 12.27 2.67 -15.00
C GLU A 156 13.23 2.16 -16.08
N ASP A 157 14.09 1.20 -15.75
CA ASP A 157 15.04 0.57 -16.66
C ASP A 157 14.34 -0.14 -17.85
N ALA A 158 13.08 -0.58 -17.65
CA ALA A 158 12.24 -1.14 -18.69
C ALA A 158 11.53 -0.07 -19.55
N GLY A 159 11.76 1.23 -19.27
CA GLY A 159 11.18 2.36 -19.97
C GLY A 159 9.73 2.66 -19.57
N ILE A 160 9.32 2.28 -18.38
CA ILE A 160 7.99 2.57 -17.82
C ILE A 160 8.18 3.64 -16.75
N PRO A 161 7.65 4.86 -16.92
CA PRO A 161 7.76 5.93 -15.93
C PRO A 161 7.13 5.55 -14.60
N VAL A 162 7.87 5.76 -13.51
CA VAL A 162 7.37 5.64 -12.13
C VAL A 162 7.27 7.06 -11.56
N LEU A 163 6.10 7.42 -11.05
CA LEU A 163 5.83 8.74 -10.50
C LEU A 163 5.54 8.59 -9.00
N VAL A 164 6.33 9.25 -8.15
CA VAL A 164 6.21 9.13 -6.69
C VAL A 164 5.93 10.46 -6.03
N ILE A 165 5.09 10.44 -5.00
CA ILE A 165 4.92 11.53 -4.04
C ILE A 165 4.96 10.97 -2.62
N PRO A 166 5.42 11.73 -1.62
CA PRO A 166 5.42 11.26 -0.25
C PRO A 166 4.02 11.29 0.38
N GLY A 167 3.77 10.36 1.28
CA GLY A 167 2.66 10.38 2.22
C GLY A 167 3.06 10.89 3.61
N ASN A 168 2.17 10.76 4.57
CA ASN A 168 2.43 11.22 5.93
C ASN A 168 3.41 10.33 6.71
N HIS A 169 3.65 9.10 6.26
CA HIS A 169 4.64 8.21 6.85
C HIS A 169 6.07 8.51 6.37
N ASP A 170 6.28 9.11 5.21
CA ASP A 170 7.52 9.04 4.45
C ASP A 170 8.62 10.01 4.87
N ILE A 171 8.26 11.22 5.31
CA ILE A 171 9.24 12.28 5.57
C ILE A 171 9.12 12.85 6.99
N ASN A 172 10.28 13.20 7.58
CA ASN A 172 10.40 13.79 8.92
C ASN A 172 9.71 12.99 10.02
N ASN A 173 9.48 11.71 9.83
CA ASN A 173 8.73 10.87 10.77
C ASN A 173 9.62 10.44 11.95
N ASN A 174 9.22 10.81 13.15
CA ASN A 174 9.95 10.47 14.37
C ASN A 174 9.75 9.01 14.82
N SER A 175 8.87 8.27 14.15
CA SER A 175 8.63 6.84 14.39
C SER A 175 9.54 5.93 13.57
N ALA A 176 10.45 6.50 12.76
CA ALA A 176 11.44 5.72 12.01
C ALA A 176 12.25 4.79 12.93
N ALA A 177 12.23 3.49 12.66
CA ALA A 177 12.82 2.50 13.57
C ALA A 177 13.32 1.26 12.86
N ARG A 178 14.38 0.64 13.41
CA ARG A 178 14.76 -0.74 13.15
C ARG A 178 14.18 -1.66 14.24
N MET A 179 13.96 -2.91 13.89
CA MET A 179 13.39 -3.92 14.79
C MET A 179 14.37 -5.07 14.98
N GLU A 180 14.75 -5.32 16.22
CA GLU A 180 15.71 -6.34 16.61
C GLU A 180 15.30 -6.94 17.95
N ASP A 181 15.30 -8.26 18.06
CA ASP A 181 14.88 -9.00 19.28
C ASP A 181 13.48 -8.60 19.79
N GLY A 182 12.56 -8.24 18.88
CA GLY A 182 11.22 -7.79 19.23
C GLY A 182 11.15 -6.38 19.83
N GLN A 183 12.26 -5.63 19.81
CA GLN A 183 12.33 -4.26 20.28
C GLN A 183 12.49 -3.28 19.13
N ARG A 184 12.02 -2.04 19.32
CA ARG A 184 12.18 -0.96 18.36
C ARG A 184 13.32 -0.03 18.80
N TYR A 185 14.22 0.27 17.85
CA TYR A 185 15.32 1.21 18.05
C TYR A 185 15.23 2.30 16.97
N PRO A 186 15.52 3.57 17.30
CA PRO A 186 15.51 4.65 16.32
C PRO A 186 16.34 4.33 15.09
N ALA A 187 15.84 4.66 13.91
CA ALA A 187 16.55 4.60 12.64
C ALA A 187 16.67 6.00 12.02
N GLU A 188 17.54 6.15 11.01
CA GLU A 188 17.67 7.37 10.25
C GLU A 188 16.38 7.62 9.47
N LYS A 189 15.80 8.80 9.65
CA LYS A 189 14.60 9.23 8.96
C LYS A 189 14.94 10.07 7.74
N THR A 190 14.04 10.11 6.79
CA THR A 190 14.19 10.82 5.52
C THR A 190 13.70 12.26 5.63
N SER A 191 14.48 13.25 5.17
CA SER A 191 14.03 14.62 4.96
C SER A 191 13.33 14.77 3.59
N PRO A 192 12.60 15.88 3.35
CA PRO A 192 12.04 16.16 2.02
C PRO A 192 13.08 16.20 0.91
N GLU A 193 14.25 16.80 1.19
CA GLU A 193 15.35 16.91 0.22
C GLU A 193 15.96 15.53 -0.08
N GLU A 194 16.10 14.68 0.93
CA GLU A 194 16.61 13.32 0.75
C GLU A 194 15.60 12.45 0.00
N PHE A 195 14.29 12.59 0.26
CA PHE A 195 13.24 11.93 -0.48
C PHE A 195 13.33 12.26 -1.97
N GLU A 196 13.42 13.54 -2.31
CA GLU A 196 13.59 13.99 -3.70
C GLU A 196 14.83 13.39 -4.35
N GLN A 197 15.97 13.36 -3.63
CA GLN A 197 17.22 12.79 -4.17
C GLN A 197 17.13 11.28 -4.40
N ILE A 198 16.49 10.54 -3.49
CA ILE A 198 16.34 9.08 -3.60
C ILE A 198 15.47 8.73 -4.81
N TYR A 199 14.39 9.50 -5.03
CA TYR A 199 13.42 9.25 -6.10
C TYR A 199 13.57 10.19 -7.31
N LEU A 200 14.76 10.81 -7.49
CA LEU A 200 14.96 11.85 -8.50
C LEU A 200 14.52 11.42 -9.90
N ALA A 201 14.89 10.20 -10.33
CA ALA A 201 14.53 9.65 -11.64
C ALA A 201 13.06 9.21 -11.73
N MET A 202 12.31 9.26 -10.64
CA MET A 202 10.91 8.81 -10.56
C MET A 202 9.94 9.99 -10.58
N GLY A 203 10.05 10.79 -11.65
CA GLY A 203 9.18 11.92 -11.96
C GLY A 203 9.75 13.29 -11.62
N TYR A 204 10.72 13.40 -10.70
CA TYR A 204 11.23 14.71 -10.26
C TYR A 204 12.15 15.40 -11.27
N ASP A 205 13.05 14.68 -11.95
CA ASP A 205 13.97 15.22 -12.94
C ASP A 205 13.30 15.51 -14.28
N ASP A 206 12.25 14.75 -14.63
CA ASP A 206 11.46 14.92 -15.88
C ASP A 206 10.21 15.80 -15.68
N ALA A 207 10.04 16.40 -14.51
CA ALA A 207 8.90 17.24 -14.18
C ALA A 207 8.85 18.50 -15.08
N VAL A 208 7.72 18.70 -15.77
CA VAL A 208 7.51 19.90 -16.62
C VAL A 208 7.20 21.16 -15.78
N SER A 209 6.78 20.98 -14.55
CA SER A 209 6.56 22.06 -13.57
C SER A 209 6.66 21.51 -12.16
N ARG A 210 7.17 22.33 -11.22
CA ARG A 210 7.35 21.98 -9.81
C ARG A 210 6.90 23.12 -8.92
N ASP A 211 6.32 22.78 -7.76
CA ASP A 211 6.08 23.76 -6.70
C ASP A 211 7.40 23.96 -5.92
N PRO A 212 7.90 25.22 -5.81
CA PRO A 212 9.15 25.50 -5.11
C PRO A 212 9.07 25.29 -3.59
N ASN A 213 7.88 25.13 -3.02
CA ASN A 213 7.66 25.02 -1.58
C ASN A 213 7.19 23.63 -1.14
N SER A 214 7.06 22.70 -2.08
CA SER A 214 6.62 21.33 -1.78
C SER A 214 7.26 20.32 -2.74
N LEU A 215 6.99 19.03 -2.53
CA LEU A 215 7.39 17.95 -3.43
C LEU A 215 6.36 17.68 -4.54
N SER A 216 5.43 18.61 -4.74
CA SER A 216 4.44 18.51 -5.82
C SER A 216 5.06 18.86 -7.16
N TYR A 217 4.73 18.11 -8.19
CA TYR A 217 5.20 18.32 -9.55
C TYR A 217 4.13 17.94 -10.58
N MET A 218 4.36 18.33 -11.82
CA MET A 218 3.55 17.94 -12.97
C MET A 218 4.41 17.15 -13.95
N TYR A 219 3.93 15.99 -14.38
CA TYR A 219 4.58 15.13 -15.35
C TYR A 219 3.78 15.09 -16.66
N GLN A 220 4.48 15.15 -17.81
CA GLN A 220 3.87 15.08 -19.15
C GLN A 220 3.93 13.64 -19.65
N ILE A 221 2.82 12.89 -19.60
CA ILE A 221 2.78 11.49 -20.04
C ILE A 221 2.49 11.34 -21.54
N SER A 222 1.81 12.30 -22.14
CA SER A 222 1.56 12.34 -23.60
C SER A 222 1.36 13.78 -24.06
N ASP A 223 1.33 14.03 -25.36
CA ASP A 223 1.13 15.38 -25.93
C ASP A 223 -0.12 16.10 -25.40
N SER A 224 -1.11 15.33 -24.94
CA SER A 224 -2.41 15.85 -24.48
C SER A 224 -2.74 15.59 -23.02
N THR A 225 -1.86 14.89 -22.28
CA THR A 225 -2.17 14.45 -20.90
C THR A 225 -1.00 14.75 -19.96
N ARG A 226 -1.34 15.35 -18.82
CA ARG A 226 -0.43 15.63 -17.70
C ARG A 226 -0.98 14.98 -16.44
N LEU A 227 -0.07 14.57 -15.60
CA LEU A 227 -0.31 14.00 -14.28
C LEU A 227 0.30 14.90 -13.20
#